data_fcdab0a0fe8f68260985fcb2f7524214
#
_entry.id   fcdab0a0fe8f68260985fcb2f7524214
#
_cell.length_a   1.000
_cell.length_b   1.000
_cell.length_c   1.000
_cell.angle_alpha   90.00
_cell.angle_beta   90.00
_cell.angle_gamma   90.00
#
_symmetry.space_group_name_H-M   'P 1'
#
loop_
_entity.id
_entity.type
_entity.pdbx_description
1 polymer ?
#
loop_
_entity_poly.entity_id
_entity_poly.type
_entity_poly.pdbx_seq_one_letter_code
_entity_poly.pdbx_strand_id
1 'polypeptide(L)'
;MFNNTCHGLIMKIVSFNVNGIRARQHQVEEIKNSLQANVIGMQEVKAMPDQFPLEWAKELGYDTEVHSQKAHYGVATLGDLPLISVQKGFPWDDEESQKRFIHTCYQMKDGTALHILNGYFPQGENRSHETKFPAKQKYYSDLLKYLTENFSAQDNLIVMGDINVAPADGDIGIGEKNQKRWLQTGKCAFLPEEREWLQKIYDWGLQDSYRILNPNVDDRFSWFDYRSKGFADTPKRGLRIDVILVSATLVDRLINAGIDYDIRAMDKPSDHAPIFIELED
;
A
#
# COMPACT_ATOMS: atom_id res chain seq x y z
N MET A 1 -10.79 36.60 23.82
CA MET A 1 -11.11 36.08 22.48
C MET A 1 -10.49 34.69 22.42
N PHE A 2 -11.29 33.64 22.60
CA PHE A 2 -10.85 32.28 22.47
C PHE A 2 -10.79 31.97 20.98
N ASN A 3 -9.59 31.77 20.44
CA ASN A 3 -9.42 31.17 19.11
C ASN A 3 -9.90 29.72 19.22
N ASN A 4 -11.14 29.46 18.84
CA ASN A 4 -11.57 28.13 18.43
C ASN A 4 -10.92 27.84 17.07
N THR A 5 -9.72 27.30 17.08
CA THR A 5 -9.21 26.51 15.96
C THR A 5 -10.12 25.29 15.90
N CYS A 6 -11.06 25.27 14.96
CA CYS A 6 -11.66 24.02 14.51
C CYS A 6 -10.49 23.13 14.06
N HIS A 7 -10.05 22.24 14.91
CA HIS A 7 -9.26 21.12 14.45
C HIS A 7 -10.18 20.30 13.56
N GLY A 8 -10.00 20.36 12.27
CA GLY A 8 -10.64 19.46 11.32
C GLY A 8 -10.41 18.04 11.83
N LEU A 9 -11.42 17.18 11.69
CA LEU A 9 -11.27 15.78 12.06
C LEU A 9 -10.21 15.19 11.13
N ILE A 10 -9.26 14.46 11.70
CA ILE A 10 -8.16 13.82 10.97
C ILE A 10 -8.62 12.43 10.55
N MET A 11 -8.52 12.14 9.27
CA MET A 11 -8.72 10.81 8.71
C MET A 11 -7.36 10.13 8.48
N LYS A 12 -7.20 8.91 8.99
CA LYS A 12 -5.96 8.13 8.82
C LYS A 12 -6.19 6.92 7.93
N ILE A 13 -5.34 6.82 6.92
CA ILE A 13 -5.33 5.70 5.97
C ILE A 13 -4.00 4.97 6.13
N VAL A 14 -4.07 3.65 6.28
CA VAL A 14 -2.90 2.78 6.45
C VAL A 14 -2.83 1.76 5.33
N SER A 15 -1.65 1.51 4.79
CA SER A 15 -1.37 0.38 3.91
C SER A 15 -0.37 -0.55 4.60
N PHE A 16 -0.68 -1.86 4.61
CA PHE A 16 0.13 -2.85 5.29
C PHE A 16 0.13 -4.21 4.59
N ASN A 17 1.27 -4.60 4.01
CA ASN A 17 1.47 -5.98 3.61
C ASN A 17 1.66 -6.84 4.87
N VAL A 18 0.62 -7.59 5.23
CA VAL A 18 0.59 -8.38 6.48
C VAL A 18 1.36 -9.69 6.39
N ASN A 19 1.76 -10.12 5.19
CA ASN A 19 2.41 -11.41 4.96
C ASN A 19 1.72 -12.57 5.72
N GLY A 20 0.39 -12.64 5.60
CA GLY A 20 -0.49 -13.61 6.25
C GLY A 20 -1.20 -13.07 7.50
N ILE A 21 -2.47 -12.71 7.33
CA ILE A 21 -3.30 -12.04 8.35
C ILE A 21 -3.40 -12.82 9.66
N ARG A 22 -3.57 -14.14 9.60
CA ARG A 22 -3.74 -14.98 10.78
C ARG A 22 -2.56 -14.94 11.77
N ALA A 23 -1.37 -14.63 11.29
CA ALA A 23 -0.17 -14.51 12.11
C ALA A 23 0.14 -13.05 12.51
N ARG A 24 -0.60 -12.06 12.01
CA ARG A 24 -0.32 -10.61 12.18
C ARG A 24 -1.53 -9.83 12.68
N GLN A 25 -2.56 -10.50 13.18
CA GLN A 25 -3.72 -9.82 13.79
C GLN A 25 -3.28 -8.82 14.85
N HIS A 26 -2.33 -9.19 15.72
CA HIS A 26 -1.78 -8.32 16.77
C HIS A 26 -1.16 -7.01 16.23
N GLN A 27 -0.55 -7.03 15.03
CA GLN A 27 -0.03 -5.82 14.41
C GLN A 27 -1.15 -4.93 13.85
N VAL A 28 -2.22 -5.53 13.33
CA VAL A 28 -3.41 -4.78 12.88
C VAL A 28 -4.18 -4.21 14.08
N GLU A 29 -4.26 -4.94 15.18
CA GLU A 29 -4.79 -4.43 16.46
C GLU A 29 -4.00 -3.20 16.93
N GLU A 30 -2.67 -3.25 16.85
CA GLU A 30 -1.83 -2.12 17.22
C GLU A 30 -2.00 -0.93 16.26
N ILE A 31 -2.20 -1.16 14.96
CA ILE A 31 -2.58 -0.08 14.01
C ILE A 31 -3.89 0.60 14.49
N LYS A 32 -4.88 -0.18 14.93
CA LYS A 32 -6.13 0.40 15.45
C LYS A 32 -5.88 1.20 16.74
N ASN A 33 -5.08 0.67 17.65
CA ASN A 33 -4.88 1.25 18.98
C ASN A 33 -3.99 2.51 18.93
N SER A 34 -2.86 2.46 18.24
CA SER A 34 -1.86 3.52 18.22
C SER A 34 -2.10 4.55 17.11
N LEU A 35 -2.41 4.10 15.90
CA LEU A 35 -2.65 5.01 14.78
C LEU A 35 -4.12 5.43 14.67
N GLN A 36 -5.07 4.68 15.23
CA GLN A 36 -6.51 4.95 15.11
C GLN A 36 -6.97 5.09 13.64
N ALA A 37 -6.48 4.18 12.79
CA ALA A 37 -6.74 4.21 11.35
C ALA A 37 -8.24 4.11 11.04
N ASN A 38 -8.74 4.92 10.13
CA ASN A 38 -10.09 4.83 9.59
C ASN A 38 -10.19 3.80 8.48
N VAL A 39 -9.14 3.66 7.67
CA VAL A 39 -9.07 2.62 6.64
C VAL A 39 -7.69 1.94 6.68
N ILE A 40 -7.70 0.61 6.60
CA ILE A 40 -6.50 -0.23 6.52
C ILE A 40 -6.58 -1.08 5.27
N GLY A 41 -5.74 -0.81 4.28
CA GLY A 41 -5.57 -1.68 3.12
C GLY A 41 -4.48 -2.72 3.39
N MET A 42 -4.84 -3.99 3.28
CA MET A 42 -3.92 -5.10 3.54
C MET A 42 -3.58 -5.83 2.26
N GLN A 43 -2.33 -6.26 2.14
CA GLN A 43 -1.82 -7.08 1.05
C GLN A 43 -1.26 -8.39 1.63
N GLU A 44 -1.14 -9.41 0.79
CA GLU A 44 -0.71 -10.76 1.19
C GLU A 44 -1.49 -11.35 2.37
N VAL A 45 -2.81 -11.23 2.35
CA VAL A 45 -3.64 -11.75 3.46
C VAL A 45 -3.55 -13.28 3.61
N LYS A 46 -3.23 -14.01 2.52
CA LYS A 46 -2.97 -15.46 2.49
C LYS A 46 -4.04 -16.32 3.20
N ALA A 47 -5.27 -15.90 3.13
CA ALA A 47 -6.43 -16.58 3.71
C ALA A 47 -7.53 -16.67 2.64
N MET A 48 -8.24 -17.79 2.60
CA MET A 48 -9.49 -17.86 1.83
C MET A 48 -10.51 -16.87 2.41
N PRO A 49 -11.49 -16.37 1.63
CA PRO A 49 -12.48 -15.42 2.17
C PRO A 49 -13.22 -15.96 3.40
N ASP A 50 -13.54 -17.26 3.42
CA ASP A 50 -14.17 -17.96 4.55
C ASP A 50 -13.22 -18.21 5.75
N GLN A 51 -11.91 -18.04 5.56
CA GLN A 51 -10.87 -18.20 6.59
C GLN A 51 -10.32 -16.85 7.07
N PHE A 52 -10.77 -15.77 6.46
CA PHE A 52 -10.42 -14.43 6.93
C PHE A 52 -11.13 -14.16 8.25
N PRO A 53 -10.46 -13.59 9.28
CA PRO A 53 -11.03 -13.41 10.60
C PRO A 53 -12.01 -12.21 10.65
N LEU A 54 -13.16 -12.34 9.97
CA LEU A 54 -14.15 -11.25 9.83
C LEU A 54 -14.74 -10.79 11.17
N GLU A 55 -15.07 -11.73 12.08
CA GLU A 55 -15.61 -11.39 13.39
C GLU A 55 -14.59 -10.58 14.23
N TRP A 56 -13.32 -10.95 14.18
CA TRP A 56 -12.25 -10.20 14.81
C TRP A 56 -12.14 -8.76 14.26
N ALA A 57 -12.22 -8.58 12.94
CA ALA A 57 -12.18 -7.24 12.34
C ALA A 57 -13.39 -6.41 12.74
N LYS A 58 -14.57 -7.04 12.86
CA LYS A 58 -15.78 -6.40 13.35
C LYS A 58 -15.69 -5.99 14.82
N GLU A 59 -15.08 -6.82 15.67
CA GLU A 59 -14.81 -6.49 17.07
C GLU A 59 -13.88 -5.27 17.21
N LEU A 60 -12.96 -5.07 16.24
CA LEU A 60 -12.14 -3.85 16.14
C LEU A 60 -12.91 -2.61 15.62
N GLY A 61 -14.18 -2.79 15.22
CA GLY A 61 -15.04 -1.71 14.71
C GLY A 61 -14.90 -1.45 13.22
N TYR A 62 -14.46 -2.43 12.44
CA TYR A 62 -14.30 -2.29 10.99
C TYR A 62 -15.30 -3.14 10.20
N ASP A 63 -15.88 -2.55 9.17
CA ASP A 63 -16.41 -3.31 8.04
C ASP A 63 -15.26 -3.79 7.16
N THR A 64 -15.39 -5.00 6.59
CA THR A 64 -14.27 -5.65 5.90
C THR A 64 -14.67 -6.16 4.53
N GLU A 65 -13.91 -5.74 3.53
CA GLU A 65 -14.02 -6.27 2.17
C GLU A 65 -12.77 -7.08 1.82
N VAL A 66 -12.98 -8.32 1.38
CA VAL A 66 -11.90 -9.27 1.10
C VAL A 66 -11.99 -9.73 -0.35
N HIS A 67 -10.84 -9.71 -1.03
CA HIS A 67 -10.63 -10.32 -2.34
C HIS A 67 -9.38 -11.18 -2.29
N SER A 68 -9.54 -12.48 -2.03
CA SER A 68 -8.42 -13.35 -1.70
C SER A 68 -8.59 -14.76 -2.27
N GLN A 69 -7.52 -15.54 -2.17
CA GLN A 69 -7.45 -16.92 -2.64
C GLN A 69 -6.59 -17.75 -1.71
N LYS A 70 -6.60 -19.08 -1.92
CA LYS A 70 -5.87 -20.03 -1.08
C LYS A 70 -4.36 -19.82 -1.14
N ALA A 71 -3.70 -19.86 0.01
CA ALA A 71 -2.25 -19.93 0.25
C ALA A 71 -1.42 -18.74 -0.22
N HIS A 72 -1.77 -18.05 -1.29
CA HIS A 72 -0.98 -16.97 -1.89
C HIS A 72 -1.85 -15.75 -2.14
N TYR A 73 -1.20 -14.56 -2.18
CA TYR A 73 -1.84 -13.30 -2.56
C TYR A 73 -2.97 -12.88 -1.61
N GLY A 74 -3.94 -12.19 -2.19
CA GLY A 74 -5.12 -11.68 -1.49
C GLY A 74 -4.91 -10.29 -0.92
N VAL A 75 -5.93 -9.47 -1.09
CA VAL A 75 -6.04 -8.13 -0.54
C VAL A 75 -7.32 -8.02 0.27
N ALA A 76 -7.28 -7.15 1.28
CA ALA A 76 -8.48 -6.81 2.04
C ALA A 76 -8.44 -5.34 2.44
N THR A 77 -9.60 -4.73 2.60
CA THR A 77 -9.73 -3.37 3.09
C THR A 77 -10.67 -3.38 4.30
N LEU A 78 -10.18 -2.88 5.42
CA LEU A 78 -10.93 -2.64 6.64
C LEU A 78 -11.27 -1.16 6.70
N GLY A 79 -12.51 -0.79 6.98
CA GLY A 79 -12.92 0.61 7.06
C GLY A 79 -13.98 0.83 8.14
N ASP A 80 -13.91 1.97 8.86
CA ASP A 80 -14.92 2.43 9.79
C ASP A 80 -15.74 3.62 9.21
N LEU A 81 -15.54 3.92 7.92
CA LEU A 81 -16.29 4.93 7.16
C LEU A 81 -17.48 4.30 6.43
N PRO A 82 -18.56 5.07 6.14
CA PRO A 82 -19.67 4.56 5.36
C PRO A 82 -19.24 4.09 3.97
N LEU A 83 -19.40 2.80 3.69
CA LEU A 83 -19.04 2.18 2.42
C LEU A 83 -20.12 2.47 1.36
N ILE A 84 -19.72 3.00 0.20
CA ILE A 84 -20.60 3.29 -0.94
C ILE A 84 -20.60 2.13 -1.92
N SER A 85 -19.41 1.64 -2.31
CA SER A 85 -19.28 0.57 -3.30
C SER A 85 -17.96 -0.17 -3.18
N VAL A 86 -17.93 -1.37 -3.78
CA VAL A 86 -16.74 -2.24 -3.86
C VAL A 86 -16.61 -2.83 -5.25
N GLN A 87 -15.40 -2.82 -5.80
CA GLN A 87 -15.00 -3.57 -6.98
C GLN A 87 -13.87 -4.53 -6.59
N LYS A 88 -14.05 -5.83 -6.79
CA LYS A 88 -13.06 -6.89 -6.50
C LYS A 88 -12.41 -7.35 -7.80
N GLY A 89 -11.10 -7.18 -7.91
CA GLY A 89 -10.35 -7.40 -9.15
C GLY A 89 -10.58 -6.30 -10.19
N PHE A 90 -9.83 -6.32 -11.27
CA PHE A 90 -10.12 -5.47 -12.42
C PHE A 90 -11.36 -6.00 -13.16
N PRO A 91 -12.15 -5.15 -13.86
CA PRO A 91 -13.37 -5.57 -14.56
C PRO A 91 -13.16 -6.64 -15.63
N TRP A 92 -11.92 -6.80 -16.10
CA TRP A 92 -11.51 -7.80 -17.11
C TRP A 92 -10.78 -9.00 -16.51
N ASP A 93 -10.71 -9.10 -15.17
CA ASP A 93 -10.18 -10.29 -14.51
C ASP A 93 -11.16 -11.46 -14.67
N ASP A 94 -10.63 -12.66 -14.81
CA ASP A 94 -11.35 -13.92 -14.83
C ASP A 94 -11.21 -14.70 -13.50
N GLU A 95 -11.77 -15.91 -13.44
CA GLU A 95 -11.72 -16.75 -12.25
C GLU A 95 -10.29 -17.17 -11.89
N GLU A 96 -9.42 -17.36 -12.89
CA GLU A 96 -8.02 -17.75 -12.73
C GLU A 96 -7.10 -16.59 -12.36
N SER A 97 -7.57 -15.35 -12.50
CA SER A 97 -6.81 -14.14 -12.17
C SER A 97 -6.45 -14.10 -10.70
N GLN A 98 -5.20 -13.73 -10.41
CA GLN A 98 -4.70 -13.61 -9.04
C GLN A 98 -5.44 -12.49 -8.31
N LYS A 99 -5.89 -12.76 -7.09
CA LYS A 99 -6.69 -11.83 -6.29
C LYS A 99 -5.79 -10.79 -5.63
N ARG A 100 -5.44 -9.72 -6.38
CA ARG A 100 -4.43 -8.73 -6.03
C ARG A 100 -4.91 -7.28 -5.95
N PHE A 101 -6.16 -7.02 -6.31
CA PHE A 101 -6.72 -5.67 -6.41
C PHE A 101 -8.11 -5.59 -5.80
N ILE A 102 -8.36 -4.55 -5.04
CA ILE A 102 -9.69 -4.20 -4.53
C ILE A 102 -9.83 -2.68 -4.52
N HIS A 103 -10.93 -2.18 -5.03
CA HIS A 103 -11.33 -0.78 -4.94
C HIS A 103 -12.54 -0.68 -4.02
N THR A 104 -12.41 0.12 -2.97
CA THR A 104 -13.48 0.50 -2.05
C THR A 104 -13.73 2.00 -2.19
N CYS A 105 -15.00 2.39 -2.16
CA CYS A 105 -15.43 3.78 -2.17
C CYS A 105 -16.14 4.10 -0.87
N TYR A 106 -15.71 5.12 -0.15
CA TYR A 106 -16.27 5.56 1.12
C TYR A 106 -16.85 6.97 1.01
N GLN A 107 -17.79 7.28 1.90
CA GLN A 107 -18.31 8.64 2.05
C GLN A 107 -17.48 9.40 3.08
N MET A 108 -16.93 10.55 2.68
CA MET A 108 -16.27 11.50 3.57
C MET A 108 -17.32 12.33 4.32
N LYS A 109 -16.93 13.02 5.38
CA LYS A 109 -17.83 13.86 6.19
C LYS A 109 -18.40 15.05 5.43
N ASP A 110 -17.65 15.59 4.48
CA ASP A 110 -18.12 16.64 3.58
C ASP A 110 -19.15 16.13 2.53
N GLY A 111 -19.47 14.83 2.55
CA GLY A 111 -20.39 14.17 1.64
C GLY A 111 -19.76 13.75 0.30
N THR A 112 -18.51 14.06 0.05
CA THR A 112 -17.80 13.63 -1.16
C THR A 112 -17.37 12.16 -1.07
N ALA A 113 -17.13 11.55 -2.22
CA ALA A 113 -16.62 10.18 -2.30
C ALA A 113 -15.09 10.16 -2.14
N LEU A 114 -14.57 9.16 -1.43
CA LEU A 114 -13.16 8.81 -1.35
C LEU A 114 -12.96 7.43 -1.95
N HIS A 115 -12.22 7.37 -3.03
CA HIS A 115 -11.87 6.12 -3.70
C HIS A 115 -10.53 5.59 -3.21
N ILE A 116 -10.48 4.36 -2.73
CA ILE A 116 -9.27 3.69 -2.25
C ILE A 116 -9.04 2.42 -3.06
N LEU A 117 -7.99 2.43 -3.85
CA LEU A 117 -7.52 1.33 -4.67
C LEU A 117 -6.36 0.65 -3.94
N ASN A 118 -6.63 -0.51 -3.33
CA ASN A 118 -5.64 -1.28 -2.61
C ASN A 118 -5.11 -2.41 -3.50
N GLY A 119 -3.79 -2.43 -3.72
CA GLY A 119 -3.13 -3.35 -4.62
C GLY A 119 -1.95 -4.11 -4.03
N TYR A 120 -1.86 -5.40 -4.38
CA TYR A 120 -0.66 -6.21 -4.18
C TYR A 120 -0.03 -6.49 -5.55
N PHE A 121 0.91 -5.65 -5.94
CA PHE A 121 1.53 -5.73 -7.27
C PHE A 121 2.44 -6.94 -7.38
N PRO A 122 2.47 -7.63 -8.52
CA PRO A 122 3.37 -8.76 -8.69
C PRO A 122 4.84 -8.38 -8.46
N GLN A 123 5.57 -9.23 -7.75
CA GLN A 123 6.99 -8.98 -7.43
C GLN A 123 7.89 -9.06 -8.68
N GLY A 124 7.53 -9.89 -9.67
CA GLY A 124 8.25 -9.98 -10.96
C GLY A 124 9.48 -10.87 -10.96
N GLU A 125 10.08 -11.13 -9.82
CA GLU A 125 11.26 -11.95 -9.57
C GLU A 125 12.53 -11.43 -10.28
N ASN A 126 12.58 -11.58 -11.58
CA ASN A 126 13.73 -11.18 -12.41
C ASN A 126 13.25 -10.81 -13.82
N ARG A 127 13.94 -9.87 -14.47
CA ARG A 127 13.65 -9.42 -15.85
C ARG A 127 13.51 -10.57 -16.86
N SER A 128 14.27 -11.64 -16.70
CA SER A 128 14.24 -12.80 -17.58
C SER A 128 13.17 -13.84 -17.21
N HIS A 129 12.37 -13.63 -16.15
CA HIS A 129 11.34 -14.58 -15.76
C HIS A 129 10.16 -14.53 -16.73
N GLU A 130 9.91 -15.60 -17.44
CA GLU A 130 8.97 -15.67 -18.59
C GLU A 130 7.52 -15.32 -18.25
N THR A 131 7.08 -15.52 -17.01
CA THR A 131 5.68 -15.29 -16.60
C THR A 131 5.55 -14.18 -15.56
N LYS A 132 6.39 -14.15 -14.52
CA LYS A 132 6.23 -13.22 -13.40
C LYS A 132 6.55 -11.77 -13.76
N PHE A 133 7.59 -11.55 -14.58
CA PHE A 133 7.95 -10.22 -15.01
C PHE A 133 6.91 -9.60 -15.97
N PRO A 134 6.43 -10.33 -17.01
CA PRO A 134 5.29 -9.86 -17.80
C PRO A 134 4.02 -9.63 -17.00
N ALA A 135 3.73 -10.48 -15.99
CA ALA A 135 2.58 -10.29 -15.11
C ALA A 135 2.68 -9.00 -14.31
N LYS A 136 3.88 -8.61 -13.86
CA LYS A 136 4.10 -7.33 -13.19
C LYS A 136 3.85 -6.16 -14.13
N GLN A 137 4.42 -6.17 -15.33
CA GLN A 137 4.18 -5.15 -16.35
C GLN A 137 2.69 -5.02 -16.68
N LYS A 138 2.01 -6.16 -16.87
CA LYS A 138 0.57 -6.19 -17.15
C LYS A 138 -0.23 -5.53 -16.01
N TYR A 139 0.09 -5.81 -14.74
CA TYR A 139 -0.63 -5.24 -13.61
C TYR A 139 -0.54 -3.69 -13.59
N TYR A 140 0.65 -3.11 -13.84
CA TYR A 140 0.82 -1.67 -13.99
C TYR A 140 -0.01 -1.10 -15.15
N SER A 141 -0.05 -1.79 -16.28
CA SER A 141 -0.86 -1.41 -17.44
C SER A 141 -2.37 -1.51 -17.15
N ASP A 142 -2.80 -2.55 -16.45
CA ASP A 142 -4.19 -2.73 -16.04
C ASP A 142 -4.63 -1.65 -15.04
N LEU A 143 -3.78 -1.30 -14.08
CA LEU A 143 -4.05 -0.20 -13.16
C LEU A 143 -4.19 1.13 -13.90
N LEU A 144 -3.25 1.45 -14.81
CA LEU A 144 -3.32 2.69 -15.59
C LEU A 144 -4.59 2.74 -16.44
N LYS A 145 -4.97 1.62 -17.07
CA LYS A 145 -6.22 1.50 -17.81
C LYS A 145 -7.43 1.74 -16.90
N TYR A 146 -7.46 1.10 -15.72
CA TYR A 146 -8.54 1.25 -14.75
C TYR A 146 -8.69 2.70 -14.28
N LEU A 147 -7.57 3.36 -13.98
CA LEU A 147 -7.54 4.78 -13.62
C LEU A 147 -8.13 5.64 -14.75
N THR A 148 -7.67 5.43 -15.97
CA THR A 148 -8.07 6.24 -17.14
C THR A 148 -9.55 6.07 -17.51
N GLU A 149 -10.09 4.86 -17.35
CA GLU A 149 -11.48 4.55 -17.71
C GLU A 149 -12.50 4.96 -16.63
N ASN A 150 -12.10 5.06 -15.36
CA ASN A 150 -13.02 5.23 -14.25
C ASN A 150 -12.85 6.52 -13.45
N PHE A 151 -11.72 7.23 -13.58
CA PHE A 151 -11.40 8.39 -12.76
C PHE A 151 -10.84 9.55 -13.55
N SER A 152 -10.88 10.71 -12.90
CA SER A 152 -10.14 11.91 -13.25
C SER A 152 -9.18 12.32 -12.12
N ALA A 153 -8.19 13.15 -12.43
CA ALA A 153 -7.28 13.68 -11.41
C ALA A 153 -7.96 14.61 -10.38
N GLN A 154 -9.25 14.92 -10.59
CA GLN A 154 -10.07 15.74 -9.68
C GLN A 154 -10.92 14.92 -8.71
N ASP A 155 -10.92 13.59 -8.83
CA ASP A 155 -11.58 12.73 -7.86
C ASP A 155 -10.71 12.58 -6.61
N ASN A 156 -11.32 12.42 -5.41
CA ASN A 156 -10.58 12.08 -4.21
C ASN A 156 -10.15 10.61 -4.31
N LEU A 157 -8.92 10.40 -4.73
CA LEU A 157 -8.41 9.08 -5.10
C LEU A 157 -7.10 8.76 -4.40
N ILE A 158 -7.05 7.57 -3.82
CA ILE A 158 -5.86 6.96 -3.23
C ILE A 158 -5.57 5.64 -3.95
N VAL A 159 -4.34 5.46 -4.41
CA VAL A 159 -3.79 4.17 -4.81
C VAL A 159 -2.74 3.77 -3.79
N MET A 160 -2.93 2.66 -3.12
CA MET A 160 -2.02 2.22 -2.08
C MET A 160 -1.69 0.73 -2.16
N GLY A 161 -0.58 0.35 -1.58
CA GLY A 161 -0.21 -1.05 -1.41
C GLY A 161 1.27 -1.31 -1.56
N ASP A 162 1.60 -2.60 -1.58
CA ASP A 162 2.92 -3.10 -1.94
C ASP A 162 3.06 -3.09 -3.46
N ILE A 163 3.71 -2.05 -3.97
CA ILE A 163 3.93 -1.88 -5.42
C ILE A 163 5.15 -2.65 -5.93
N ASN A 164 5.92 -3.24 -5.02
CA ASN A 164 7.13 -4.01 -5.34
C ASN A 164 8.17 -3.23 -6.19
N VAL A 165 8.15 -1.90 -6.15
CA VAL A 165 9.12 -1.01 -6.82
C VAL A 165 9.57 0.06 -5.84
N ALA A 166 10.90 0.24 -5.72
CA ALA A 166 11.48 1.39 -5.03
C ALA A 166 11.48 2.60 -6.01
N PRO A 167 10.66 3.63 -5.75
CA PRO A 167 10.42 4.71 -6.72
C PRO A 167 11.67 5.51 -7.08
N ALA A 168 12.53 5.78 -6.11
CA ALA A 168 13.73 6.60 -6.27
C ALA A 168 14.97 5.91 -5.66
N ASP A 169 16.14 6.47 -5.90
CA ASP A 169 17.40 5.90 -5.37
C ASP A 169 17.47 6.01 -3.84
N GLY A 170 16.90 7.06 -3.24
CA GLY A 170 16.76 7.20 -1.78
C GLY A 170 15.81 6.15 -1.15
N ASP A 171 15.09 5.37 -1.95
CA ASP A 171 14.23 4.27 -1.49
C ASP A 171 14.97 2.92 -1.44
N ILE A 172 16.29 2.90 -1.74
CA ILE A 172 17.10 1.70 -1.86
C ILE A 172 18.18 1.69 -0.77
N GLY A 173 17.92 1.02 0.34
CA GLY A 173 18.85 0.92 1.49
C GLY A 173 19.59 -0.41 1.60
N ILE A 174 19.68 -1.22 0.53
CA ILE A 174 20.36 -2.54 0.57
C ILE A 174 21.88 -2.47 0.39
N GLY A 175 22.43 -1.27 0.25
CA GLY A 175 23.84 -0.98 0.03
C GLY A 175 24.25 -1.08 -1.44
N GLU A 176 25.21 -0.25 -1.84
CA GLU A 176 25.63 -0.03 -3.23
C GLU A 176 26.02 -1.34 -3.95
N LYS A 177 26.75 -2.23 -3.27
CA LYS A 177 27.17 -3.53 -3.84
C LYS A 177 25.97 -4.40 -4.24
N ASN A 178 24.94 -4.46 -3.37
CA ASN A 178 23.74 -5.23 -3.66
C ASN A 178 22.89 -4.55 -4.74
N GLN A 179 22.77 -3.23 -4.72
CA GLN A 179 22.06 -2.46 -5.73
C GLN A 179 22.67 -2.72 -7.13
N LYS A 180 23.99 -2.59 -7.29
CA LYS A 180 24.69 -2.89 -8.55
C LYS A 180 24.46 -4.33 -9.00
N ARG A 181 24.55 -5.29 -8.08
CA ARG A 181 24.32 -6.71 -8.39
C ARG A 181 22.89 -6.96 -8.88
N TRP A 182 21.88 -6.37 -8.22
CA TRP A 182 20.48 -6.57 -8.62
C TRP A 182 20.21 -6.00 -10.00
N LEU A 183 20.72 -4.81 -10.31
CA LEU A 183 20.61 -4.22 -11.64
C LEU A 183 21.29 -5.09 -12.71
N GLN A 184 22.50 -5.59 -12.45
CA GLN A 184 23.25 -6.45 -13.37
C GLN A 184 22.55 -7.79 -13.62
N THR A 185 21.94 -8.38 -12.60
CA THR A 185 21.25 -9.66 -12.71
C THR A 185 19.79 -9.52 -13.17
N GLY A 186 19.27 -8.32 -13.33
CA GLY A 186 17.88 -8.07 -13.69
C GLY A 186 16.87 -8.37 -12.56
N LYS A 187 17.34 -8.44 -11.30
CA LYS A 187 16.43 -8.68 -10.17
C LYS A 187 15.49 -7.50 -9.97
N CYS A 188 14.19 -7.80 -9.87
CA CYS A 188 13.13 -6.81 -9.68
C CYS A 188 13.24 -6.07 -8.34
N ALA A 189 12.73 -4.89 -8.31
CA ALA A 189 12.32 -3.91 -7.33
C ALA A 189 12.75 -2.47 -7.68
N PHE A 190 13.67 -2.24 -8.60
CA PHE A 190 14.10 -0.88 -9.02
C PHE A 190 14.77 -0.89 -10.40
N LEU A 191 14.37 -1.81 -11.29
CA LEU A 191 14.81 -1.78 -12.67
C LEU A 191 14.28 -0.51 -13.36
N PRO A 192 15.01 0.06 -14.33
CA PRO A 192 14.55 1.26 -15.04
C PRO A 192 13.15 1.13 -15.62
N GLU A 193 12.84 0.01 -16.26
CA GLU A 193 11.52 -0.25 -16.83
C GLU A 193 10.40 -0.35 -15.77
N GLU A 194 10.67 -0.85 -14.57
CA GLU A 194 9.72 -0.87 -13.47
C GLU A 194 9.36 0.56 -13.01
N ARG A 195 10.35 1.44 -12.93
CA ARG A 195 10.17 2.86 -12.63
C ARG A 195 9.46 3.60 -13.75
N GLU A 196 9.69 3.22 -15.02
CA GLU A 196 8.93 3.77 -16.16
C GLU A 196 7.45 3.41 -16.09
N TRP A 197 7.09 2.20 -15.65
CA TRP A 197 5.69 1.83 -15.46
C TRP A 197 5.05 2.63 -14.31
N LEU A 198 5.76 2.82 -13.21
CA LEU A 198 5.31 3.65 -12.10
C LEU A 198 5.19 5.12 -12.51
N GLN A 199 6.13 5.64 -13.32
CA GLN A 199 6.10 7.02 -13.80
C GLN A 199 4.80 7.32 -14.59
N LYS A 200 4.29 6.37 -15.36
CA LYS A 200 3.00 6.54 -16.07
C LYS A 200 1.82 6.72 -15.10
N ILE A 201 1.89 6.13 -13.91
CA ILE A 201 0.88 6.33 -12.86
C ILE A 201 1.01 7.74 -12.26
N TYR A 202 2.24 8.24 -12.07
CA TYR A 202 2.48 9.63 -11.66
C TYR A 202 2.03 10.63 -12.73
N ASP A 203 2.35 10.37 -14.00
CA ASP A 203 1.98 11.23 -15.13
C ASP A 203 0.45 11.29 -15.34
N TRP A 204 -0.29 10.26 -14.93
CA TRP A 204 -1.75 10.27 -14.90
C TRP A 204 -2.30 11.28 -13.87
N GLY A 205 -1.54 11.63 -12.83
CA GLY A 205 -1.92 12.66 -11.86
C GLY A 205 -1.86 12.25 -10.40
N LEU A 206 -1.30 11.07 -10.08
CA LEU A 206 -1.08 10.63 -8.71
C LEU A 206 0.28 11.09 -8.20
N GLN A 207 0.38 11.37 -6.90
CA GLN A 207 1.60 11.84 -6.25
C GLN A 207 1.92 10.99 -5.01
N ASP A 208 3.19 10.72 -4.77
CA ASP A 208 3.67 9.95 -3.62
C ASP A 208 3.57 10.82 -2.34
N SER A 209 2.59 10.52 -1.50
CA SER A 209 2.30 11.25 -0.28
C SER A 209 3.49 11.33 0.67
N TYR A 210 4.25 10.24 0.79
CA TYR A 210 5.45 10.22 1.63
C TYR A 210 6.51 11.19 1.10
N ARG A 211 6.76 11.22 -0.20
CA ARG A 211 7.75 12.09 -0.82
C ARG A 211 7.36 13.56 -0.82
N ILE A 212 6.08 13.88 -0.87
CA ILE A 212 5.59 15.26 -0.70
C ILE A 212 6.03 15.81 0.66
N LEU A 213 5.82 15.05 1.74
CA LEU A 213 6.09 15.53 3.10
C LEU A 213 7.52 15.24 3.59
N ASN A 214 8.19 14.24 2.99
CA ASN A 214 9.53 13.79 3.38
C ASN A 214 10.48 13.75 2.17
N PRO A 215 10.71 14.88 1.47
CA PRO A 215 11.40 14.89 0.17
C PRO A 215 12.87 14.43 0.24
N ASN A 216 13.53 14.63 1.37
CA ASN A 216 14.97 14.38 1.56
C ASN A 216 15.28 13.16 2.45
N VAL A 217 14.25 12.39 2.86
CA VAL A 217 14.46 11.22 3.73
C VAL A 217 14.88 10.03 2.87
N ASP A 218 16.04 9.44 3.15
CA ASP A 218 16.64 8.34 2.39
C ASP A 218 17.04 7.13 3.27
N ASP A 219 16.65 7.14 4.54
CA ASP A 219 16.95 6.11 5.54
C ASP A 219 15.71 5.40 6.09
N ARG A 220 14.55 5.58 5.43
CA ARG A 220 13.27 4.99 5.83
C ARG A 220 12.74 4.05 4.76
N PHE A 221 12.58 2.78 5.14
CA PHE A 221 12.18 1.70 4.26
C PHE A 221 10.94 1.00 4.81
N SER A 222 10.13 0.44 3.91
CA SER A 222 8.91 -0.28 4.29
C SER A 222 9.09 -1.79 4.31
N TRP A 223 10.07 -2.33 3.57
CA TRP A 223 10.35 -3.76 3.49
C TRP A 223 11.76 -4.12 3.93
N PHE A 224 11.91 -5.24 4.66
CA PHE A 224 13.17 -5.72 5.20
C PHE A 224 13.26 -7.25 5.06
N ASP A 225 14.20 -7.73 4.26
CA ASP A 225 14.41 -9.16 4.08
C ASP A 225 14.73 -9.84 5.43
N TYR A 226 13.90 -10.80 5.83
CA TYR A 226 14.08 -11.58 7.05
C TYR A 226 15.45 -12.27 7.16
N ARG A 227 15.99 -12.77 6.04
CA ARG A 227 17.25 -13.52 6.01
C ARG A 227 18.44 -12.62 6.30
N SER A 228 18.39 -11.40 5.83
CA SER A 228 19.47 -10.41 6.02
C SER A 228 19.38 -9.68 7.34
N LYS A 229 18.23 -9.81 8.06
CA LYS A 229 17.93 -9.08 9.30
C LYS A 229 18.10 -7.56 9.20
N GLY A 230 17.90 -7.01 8.02
CA GLY A 230 18.19 -5.61 7.69
C GLY A 230 17.48 -4.58 8.58
N PHE A 231 16.33 -4.93 9.19
CA PHE A 231 15.64 -4.08 10.14
C PHE A 231 16.43 -3.84 11.42
N ALA A 232 17.20 -4.82 11.89
CA ALA A 232 18.02 -4.72 13.11
C ALA A 232 19.35 -3.99 12.88
N ASP A 233 19.76 -3.76 11.63
CA ASP A 233 21.02 -3.08 11.30
C ASP A 233 20.99 -1.58 11.61
N THR A 234 22.19 -1.02 11.74
CA THR A 234 22.40 0.43 11.85
C THR A 234 23.51 0.85 10.88
N PRO A 235 23.20 1.59 9.79
CA PRO A 235 21.86 1.98 9.35
C PRO A 235 21.03 0.77 8.91
N LYS A 236 19.69 0.92 8.97
CA LYS A 236 18.77 -0.14 8.51
C LYS A 236 18.95 -0.41 7.02
N ARG A 237 18.80 -1.69 6.61
CA ARG A 237 18.93 -2.12 5.23
C ARG A 237 17.62 -2.67 4.70
N GLY A 238 16.93 -1.91 3.88
CA GLY A 238 15.62 -2.26 3.34
C GLY A 238 15.35 -1.58 1.99
N LEU A 239 14.10 -1.69 1.57
CA LEU A 239 13.56 -0.99 0.40
C LEU A 239 12.25 -0.30 0.81
N ARG A 240 11.98 0.89 0.29
CA ARG A 240 10.64 1.46 0.36
C ARG A 240 9.90 1.05 -0.91
N ILE A 241 9.05 0.06 -0.80
CA ILE A 241 8.27 -0.53 -1.91
C ILE A 241 6.76 -0.54 -1.65
N ASP A 242 6.34 -0.08 -0.48
CA ASP A 242 4.97 0.21 -0.15
C ASP A 242 4.73 1.72 -0.31
N VAL A 243 3.63 2.10 -0.94
CA VAL A 243 3.30 3.51 -1.20
C VAL A 243 1.83 3.80 -0.95
N ILE A 244 1.54 5.07 -0.66
CA ILE A 244 0.19 5.66 -0.71
C ILE A 244 0.29 6.84 -1.66
N LEU A 245 -0.28 6.68 -2.86
CA LEU A 245 -0.35 7.71 -3.88
C LEU A 245 -1.68 8.43 -3.76
N VAL A 246 -1.67 9.74 -3.86
CA VAL A 246 -2.86 10.59 -3.71
C VAL A 246 -3.09 11.46 -4.95
N SER A 247 -4.34 11.70 -5.29
CA SER A 247 -4.74 12.67 -6.32
C SER A 247 -4.48 14.12 -5.87
N ALA A 248 -4.44 15.05 -6.81
CA ALA A 248 -4.19 16.46 -6.54
C ALA A 248 -5.16 17.05 -5.50
N THR A 249 -6.42 16.64 -5.49
CA THR A 249 -7.44 17.08 -4.54
C THR A 249 -7.14 16.72 -3.08
N LEU A 250 -6.37 15.66 -2.87
CA LEU A 250 -5.98 15.20 -1.53
C LEU A 250 -4.62 15.74 -1.08
N VAL A 251 -3.80 16.27 -1.99
CA VAL A 251 -2.48 16.83 -1.64
C VAL A 251 -2.61 17.98 -0.64
N ASP A 252 -3.55 18.88 -0.87
CA ASP A 252 -3.77 20.05 0.00
C ASP A 252 -4.37 19.65 1.37
N ARG A 253 -4.95 18.46 1.48
CA ARG A 253 -5.47 17.90 2.73
C ARG A 253 -4.45 17.07 3.49
N LEU A 254 -3.26 16.84 2.92
CA LEU A 254 -2.25 15.94 3.48
C LEU A 254 -1.52 16.61 4.67
N ILE A 255 -1.67 16.04 5.86
CA ILE A 255 -1.09 16.57 7.11
C ILE A 255 0.19 15.84 7.47
N ASN A 256 0.18 14.49 7.32
CA ASN A 256 1.28 13.63 7.74
C ASN A 256 1.39 12.40 6.84
N ALA A 257 2.60 11.88 6.70
CA ALA A 257 2.87 10.60 6.04
C ALA A 257 4.07 9.93 6.71
N GLY A 258 3.95 8.65 7.03
CA GLY A 258 4.98 7.95 7.80
C GLY A 258 5.06 6.46 7.50
N ILE A 259 6.10 5.86 8.09
CA ILE A 259 6.38 4.42 8.11
C ILE A 259 6.53 4.03 9.58
N ASP A 260 5.69 3.13 10.07
CA ASP A 260 5.66 2.78 11.50
C ASP A 260 6.65 1.67 11.82
N TYR A 261 7.73 2.04 12.50
CA TYR A 261 8.76 1.11 12.91
C TYR A 261 8.48 0.44 14.27
N ASP A 262 7.61 1.01 15.09
CA ASP A 262 7.25 0.41 16.38
C ASP A 262 6.40 -0.84 16.14
N ILE A 263 5.43 -0.76 15.23
CA ILE A 263 4.65 -1.92 14.79
C ILE A 263 5.53 -2.94 14.05
N ARG A 264 6.50 -2.46 13.21
CA ARG A 264 7.45 -3.37 12.55
C ARG A 264 8.38 -4.08 13.54
N ALA A 265 8.65 -3.49 14.69
CA ALA A 265 9.52 -4.06 15.73
C ALA A 265 8.83 -5.06 16.68
N MET A 266 7.51 -5.23 16.58
CA MET A 266 6.75 -6.16 17.41
C MET A 266 7.23 -7.62 17.25
N ASP A 267 6.82 -8.52 18.13
CA ASP A 267 7.12 -9.95 18.02
C ASP A 267 6.50 -10.58 16.77
N LYS A 268 7.21 -11.48 16.10
CA LYS A 268 6.77 -12.18 14.87
C LYS A 268 6.18 -11.23 13.81
N PRO A 269 6.86 -10.15 13.47
CA PRO A 269 6.29 -9.11 12.60
C PRO A 269 6.17 -9.59 11.16
N SER A 270 5.43 -8.82 10.33
CA SER A 270 5.58 -8.86 8.88
C SER A 270 7.00 -8.43 8.47
N ASP A 271 7.50 -8.84 7.31
CA ASP A 271 8.71 -8.25 6.72
C ASP A 271 8.50 -6.82 6.21
N HIS A 272 7.25 -6.39 6.11
CA HIS A 272 6.88 -5.00 5.86
C HIS A 272 6.57 -4.24 7.15
N ALA A 273 6.78 -2.93 7.12
CA ALA A 273 6.29 -1.97 8.09
C ALA A 273 4.98 -1.35 7.57
N PRO A 274 3.98 -1.08 8.41
CA PRO A 274 2.83 -0.29 8.00
C PRO A 274 3.25 1.11 7.56
N ILE A 275 2.65 1.59 6.49
CA ILE A 275 2.79 2.99 6.05
C ILE A 275 1.45 3.69 6.21
N PHE A 276 1.46 4.98 6.49
CA PHE A 276 0.24 5.73 6.76
C PHE A 276 0.27 7.15 6.22
N ILE A 277 -0.92 7.70 6.03
CA ILE A 277 -1.16 9.13 5.82
C ILE A 277 -2.23 9.63 6.78
N GLU A 278 -2.17 10.92 7.09
CA GLU A 278 -3.20 11.67 7.79
C GLU A 278 -3.70 12.78 6.85
N LEU A 279 -5.02 12.83 6.70
CA LEU A 279 -5.71 13.81 5.87
C LEU A 279 -6.65 14.66 6.73
N GLU A 280 -6.83 15.94 6.38
CA GLU A 280 -7.99 16.70 6.83
C GLU A 280 -9.26 16.14 6.17
N ASP A 281 -10.28 15.80 7.01
CA ASP A 281 -11.55 15.24 6.59
C ASP A 281 -12.64 16.31 6.47
#